data_6c7ce6a4e38cbd304f5d0639dd261eae
#
_entry.id   6c7ce6a4e38cbd304f5d0639dd261eae
#
_cell.length_a   1.000
_cell.length_b   1.000
_cell.length_c   1.000
_cell.angle_alpha   90.00
_cell.angle_beta   90.00
_cell.angle_gamma   90.00
#
_symmetry.space_group_name_H-M   'P 1'
#
loop_
_entity.id
_entity.type
_entity.pdbx_description
1 polymer ?
#
loop_
_entity_poly.entity_id
_entity_poly.type
_entity_poly.pdbx_seq_one_letter_code
_entity_poly.pdbx_strand_id
1 'polypeptide(L)'
;MAHCEVDDITKNWPDVKTLGREVNILANYPQAKRDLNARLESKSEESRKIGRKFGFDYFDGDRNHGYGGFVYNPKFWQPVIPTIIEHYLLDNSSSVLDIGCAKGFFLHDLKLALPKLEIAGLDISEYAIANSMPDVKEFLTIGNASLLPYLDKSFDFVISINTIHNLDREGCARALQEIQRVSRGSSFITVDAYRNDNEKIRMEAWNLTALTMMSVDEWKDFFLEVGYTGDFYWFIP
;
A
#
# COMPACT_ATOMS: atom_id res chain seq x y z
N MET A 1 64.41 1.78 4.02
CA MET A 1 63.17 1.05 4.18
C MET A 1 62.02 2.04 3.96
N ALA A 2 61.44 2.07 2.79
CA ALA A 2 60.33 2.95 2.45
C ALA A 2 59.05 2.21 2.79
N HIS A 3 58.25 2.78 3.72
CA HIS A 3 56.89 2.31 3.96
C HIS A 3 56.01 2.76 2.78
N CYS A 4 55.51 1.80 2.03
CA CYS A 4 54.46 1.99 1.04
C CYS A 4 53.14 2.09 1.80
N GLU A 5 52.56 3.29 1.90
CA GLU A 5 51.18 3.47 2.33
C GLU A 5 50.29 2.92 1.24
N VAL A 6 49.52 1.87 1.58
CA VAL A 6 48.48 1.37 0.73
C VAL A 6 47.27 2.29 0.95
N ASP A 7 47.03 3.18 -0.01
CA ASP A 7 45.83 4.00 -0.04
C ASP A 7 44.61 3.10 -0.01
N ASP A 8 43.76 3.29 1.01
CA ASP A 8 42.46 2.63 1.19
C ASP A 8 41.47 3.13 0.12
N ILE A 9 41.43 2.41 -1.03
CA ILE A 9 40.57 2.73 -2.16
C ILE A 9 39.08 2.32 -1.92
N THR A 10 38.69 2.01 -0.68
CA THR A 10 37.31 1.57 -0.37
C THR A 10 36.37 2.72 0.00
N LYS A 11 36.76 3.98 -0.08
CA LYS A 11 36.05 5.13 0.51
C LYS A 11 35.05 5.85 -0.40
N ASN A 12 34.73 5.41 -1.63
CA ASN A 12 33.77 6.10 -2.48
C ASN A 12 33.00 5.18 -3.43
N TRP A 13 32.41 4.10 -2.91
CA TRP A 13 31.30 3.47 -3.62
C TRP A 13 30.02 4.25 -3.26
N PRO A 14 29.26 4.77 -4.25
CA PRO A 14 27.94 5.33 -3.95
C PRO A 14 27.12 4.23 -3.28
N ASP A 15 26.36 4.58 -2.23
CA ASP A 15 25.45 3.65 -1.55
C ASP A 15 24.67 2.87 -2.58
N VAL A 16 24.95 1.58 -2.69
CA VAL A 16 24.20 0.69 -3.60
C VAL A 16 22.78 0.67 -3.08
N LYS A 17 21.90 1.40 -3.75
CA LYS A 17 20.46 1.39 -3.41
C LYS A 17 19.98 -0.05 -3.51
N THR A 18 19.55 -0.62 -2.39
CA THR A 18 19.10 -1.99 -2.31
C THR A 18 17.59 -2.02 -2.51
N LEU A 19 17.14 -2.78 -3.50
CA LEU A 19 15.71 -3.04 -3.69
C LEU A 19 15.19 -3.91 -2.54
N GLY A 20 13.98 -3.62 -2.07
CA GLY A 20 13.26 -4.47 -1.14
C GLY A 20 12.90 -5.83 -1.75
N ARG A 21 12.27 -6.70 -0.96
CA ARG A 21 11.91 -8.06 -1.40
C ARG A 21 10.52 -8.09 -2.03
N GLU A 22 10.40 -8.82 -3.15
CA GLU A 22 9.09 -9.17 -3.71
C GLU A 22 8.50 -10.35 -2.91
N VAL A 23 7.50 -10.08 -2.07
CA VAL A 23 6.94 -11.08 -1.14
C VAL A 23 5.41 -11.04 -1.18
N ASN A 24 4.78 -12.19 -1.40
CA ASN A 24 3.31 -12.30 -1.37
C ASN A 24 2.80 -12.62 0.04
N ILE A 25 2.75 -11.64 0.92
CA ILE A 25 2.14 -11.81 2.26
C ILE A 25 0.61 -11.88 2.21
N LEU A 26 0.00 -11.56 1.07
CA LEU A 26 -1.45 -11.58 0.86
C LEU A 26 -1.93 -12.88 0.18
N ALA A 27 -1.11 -13.93 0.12
CA ALA A 27 -1.45 -15.19 -0.56
C ALA A 27 -2.76 -15.82 -0.06
N ASN A 28 -3.09 -15.64 1.22
CA ASN A 28 -4.30 -16.13 1.86
C ASN A 28 -5.51 -15.17 1.70
N TYR A 29 -5.33 -14.02 1.05
CA TYR A 29 -6.45 -13.11 0.76
C TYR A 29 -7.32 -13.70 -0.34
N PRO A 30 -8.66 -13.82 -0.14
CA PRO A 30 -9.53 -14.45 -1.11
C PRO A 30 -9.48 -13.81 -2.49
N GLN A 31 -9.23 -14.63 -3.50
CA GLN A 31 -9.24 -14.19 -4.90
C GLN A 31 -10.67 -14.20 -5.44
N ALA A 32 -11.20 -13.03 -5.80
CA ALA A 32 -12.48 -12.93 -6.47
C ALA A 32 -12.31 -13.14 -7.99
N LYS A 33 -13.22 -13.90 -8.62
CA LYS A 33 -13.32 -13.89 -10.09
C LYS A 33 -13.75 -12.51 -10.55
N ARG A 34 -12.96 -11.92 -11.46
CA ARG A 34 -13.20 -10.58 -12.01
C ARG A 34 -13.77 -10.69 -13.41
N ASP A 35 -14.95 -10.11 -13.62
CA ASP A 35 -15.50 -9.93 -14.96
C ASP A 35 -14.94 -8.64 -15.56
N LEU A 36 -13.84 -8.78 -16.30
CA LEU A 36 -13.15 -7.64 -16.91
C LEU A 36 -13.96 -7.03 -18.07
N ASN A 37 -14.79 -7.82 -18.77
CA ASN A 37 -15.62 -7.31 -19.87
C ASN A 37 -16.75 -6.42 -19.33
N ALA A 38 -17.49 -6.91 -18.33
CA ALA A 38 -18.49 -6.08 -17.66
C ALA A 38 -17.87 -4.83 -17.04
N ARG A 39 -16.62 -4.93 -16.58
CA ARG A 39 -15.89 -3.79 -16.04
C ARG A 39 -15.52 -2.76 -17.09
N LEU A 40 -15.09 -3.18 -18.28
CA LEU A 40 -14.79 -2.29 -19.41
C LEU A 40 -16.02 -1.52 -19.88
N GLU A 41 -17.16 -2.21 -20.01
CA GLU A 41 -18.42 -1.62 -20.48
C GLU A 41 -18.96 -0.56 -19.51
N SER A 42 -18.73 -0.74 -18.21
CA SER A 42 -19.24 0.16 -17.15
C SER A 42 -18.37 1.38 -16.88
N LYS A 43 -17.13 1.45 -17.42
CA LYS A 43 -16.17 2.53 -17.15
C LYS A 43 -16.24 3.67 -18.15
N SER A 44 -16.80 4.78 -17.71
CA SER A 44 -16.67 6.06 -18.38
C SER A 44 -15.61 6.94 -17.69
N GLU A 45 -15.16 8.00 -18.34
CA GLU A 45 -14.33 9.03 -17.71
C GLU A 45 -15.07 9.70 -16.52
N GLU A 46 -16.40 9.77 -16.59
CA GLU A 46 -17.21 10.27 -15.47
C GLU A 46 -17.15 9.31 -14.27
N SER A 47 -17.26 7.99 -14.50
CA SER A 47 -17.09 6.98 -13.43
C SER A 47 -15.73 7.09 -12.75
N ARG A 48 -14.66 7.33 -13.53
CA ARG A 48 -13.31 7.56 -13.00
C ARG A 48 -13.22 8.82 -12.14
N LYS A 49 -13.80 9.94 -12.61
CA LYS A 49 -13.84 11.20 -11.85
C LYS A 49 -14.60 11.06 -10.54
N ILE A 50 -15.72 10.33 -10.55
CA ILE A 50 -16.52 10.05 -9.34
C ILE A 50 -15.71 9.15 -8.39
N GLY A 51 -15.15 8.04 -8.89
CA GLY A 51 -14.35 7.10 -8.08
C GLY A 51 -13.15 7.78 -7.40
N ARG A 52 -12.44 8.65 -8.11
CA ARG A 52 -11.27 9.39 -7.59
C ARG A 52 -11.60 10.43 -6.51
N LYS A 53 -12.86 10.71 -6.25
CA LYS A 53 -13.27 11.54 -5.09
C LYS A 53 -13.20 10.75 -3.78
N PHE A 54 -13.13 9.43 -3.84
CA PHE A 54 -13.10 8.54 -2.67
C PHE A 54 -14.20 8.84 -1.64
N GLY A 55 -15.39 9.26 -2.13
CA GLY A 55 -16.56 9.56 -1.31
C GLY A 55 -17.52 8.37 -1.21
N PHE A 56 -18.78 8.65 -0.85
CA PHE A 56 -19.86 7.67 -0.76
C PHE A 56 -19.97 6.79 -2.02
N ASP A 57 -19.96 7.41 -3.21
CA ASP A 57 -20.12 6.69 -4.48
C ASP A 57 -19.04 5.61 -4.70
N TYR A 58 -17.80 5.87 -4.24
CA TYR A 58 -16.71 4.91 -4.32
C TYR A 58 -16.86 3.76 -3.33
N PHE A 59 -17.22 4.04 -2.08
CA PHE A 59 -17.25 3.05 -1.02
C PHE A 59 -18.55 2.27 -0.93
N ASP A 60 -19.68 2.96 -0.93
CA ASP A 60 -20.99 2.37 -0.66
C ASP A 60 -22.04 2.66 -1.76
N GLY A 61 -21.62 3.34 -2.83
CA GLY A 61 -22.46 3.64 -3.99
C GLY A 61 -22.47 2.54 -5.04
N ASP A 62 -22.79 2.92 -6.27
CA ASP A 62 -22.85 2.00 -7.40
C ASP A 62 -21.47 1.39 -7.72
N ARG A 63 -21.47 0.09 -8.08
CA ARG A 63 -20.26 -0.67 -8.45
C ARG A 63 -19.50 -0.07 -9.64
N ASN A 64 -20.12 0.76 -10.44
CA ASN A 64 -19.45 1.46 -11.53
C ASN A 64 -18.46 2.53 -11.04
N HIS A 65 -18.62 3.01 -9.81
CA HIS A 65 -17.78 4.06 -9.22
C HIS A 65 -16.77 3.55 -8.19
N GLY A 66 -16.84 2.26 -7.83
CA GLY A 66 -15.95 1.65 -6.83
C GLY A 66 -15.56 0.22 -7.18
N TYR A 67 -14.60 -0.32 -6.44
CA TYR A 67 -14.18 -1.72 -6.60
C TYR A 67 -15.06 -2.69 -5.80
N GLY A 68 -15.85 -2.19 -4.85
CA GLY A 68 -16.63 -2.98 -3.89
C GLY A 68 -15.78 -3.57 -2.76
N GLY A 69 -16.42 -4.35 -1.88
CA GLY A 69 -15.70 -4.96 -0.75
C GLY A 69 -15.54 -4.05 0.46
N PHE A 70 -16.25 -2.92 0.50
CA PHE A 70 -16.18 -1.95 1.59
C PHE A 70 -17.20 -2.18 2.71
N VAL A 71 -17.73 -3.40 2.78
CA VAL A 71 -18.50 -3.92 3.92
C VAL A 71 -17.60 -4.94 4.63
N TYR A 72 -17.46 -4.80 5.95
CA TYR A 72 -16.62 -5.70 6.72
C TYR A 72 -17.04 -7.16 6.56
N ASN A 73 -16.05 -8.00 6.31
CA ASN A 73 -16.23 -9.44 6.26
C ASN A 73 -14.91 -10.11 6.69
N PRO A 74 -14.92 -10.87 7.79
CA PRO A 74 -13.71 -11.44 8.38
C PRO A 74 -12.94 -12.39 7.45
N LYS A 75 -13.62 -12.97 6.45
CA LYS A 75 -12.98 -13.87 5.48
C LYS A 75 -11.84 -13.22 4.68
N PHE A 76 -11.77 -11.88 4.62
CA PHE A 76 -10.75 -11.19 3.84
C PHE A 76 -9.45 -11.03 4.59
N TRP A 77 -9.45 -10.38 5.75
CA TRP A 77 -8.22 -10.06 6.45
C TRP A 77 -7.80 -11.12 7.48
N GLN A 78 -8.74 -11.75 8.18
CA GLN A 78 -8.40 -12.75 9.22
C GLN A 78 -7.47 -13.87 8.72
N PRO A 79 -7.60 -14.43 7.50
CA PRO A 79 -6.66 -15.43 6.99
C PRO A 79 -5.25 -14.89 6.70
N VAL A 80 -5.10 -13.56 6.53
CA VAL A 80 -3.84 -12.90 6.17
C VAL A 80 -3.07 -12.44 7.41
N ILE A 81 -3.78 -12.03 8.47
CA ILE A 81 -3.18 -11.48 9.69
C ILE A 81 -2.07 -12.36 10.28
N PRO A 82 -2.22 -13.70 10.43
CA PRO A 82 -1.15 -14.55 10.97
C PRO A 82 0.14 -14.48 10.14
N THR A 83 0.02 -14.46 8.81
CA THR A 83 1.18 -14.36 7.90
C THR A 83 1.92 -13.03 8.10
N ILE A 84 1.18 -11.91 8.24
CA ILE A 84 1.76 -10.59 8.46
C ILE A 84 2.47 -10.52 9.83
N ILE A 85 1.82 -11.02 10.87
CA ILE A 85 2.39 -11.06 12.24
C ILE A 85 3.70 -11.85 12.26
N GLU A 86 3.69 -13.06 11.67
CA GLU A 86 4.87 -13.92 11.62
C GLU A 86 6.00 -13.30 10.78
N HIS A 87 5.68 -12.80 9.59
CA HIS A 87 6.68 -12.28 8.65
C HIS A 87 7.40 -11.03 9.19
N TYR A 88 6.67 -10.14 9.85
CA TYR A 88 7.23 -8.90 10.41
C TYR A 88 7.49 -8.95 11.90
N LEU A 89 7.36 -10.14 12.53
CA LEU A 89 7.61 -10.38 13.94
C LEU A 89 6.84 -9.41 14.86
N LEU A 90 5.58 -9.14 14.50
CA LEU A 90 4.73 -8.21 15.26
C LEU A 90 4.24 -8.88 16.56
N ASP A 91 4.18 -8.09 17.59
CA ASP A 91 3.62 -8.49 18.89
C ASP A 91 2.81 -7.36 19.52
N ASN A 92 2.33 -7.57 20.76
CA ASN A 92 1.54 -6.58 21.46
C ASN A 92 2.28 -5.29 21.84
N SER A 93 3.60 -5.22 21.67
CA SER A 93 4.42 -4.03 21.92
C SER A 93 4.78 -3.28 20.64
N SER A 94 4.43 -3.82 19.49
CA SER A 94 4.71 -3.24 18.19
C SER A 94 3.76 -2.09 17.86
N SER A 95 4.15 -1.24 16.92
CA SER A 95 3.34 -0.14 16.36
C SER A 95 3.18 -0.31 14.83
N VAL A 96 1.95 -0.16 14.34
CA VAL A 96 1.61 -0.38 12.91
C VAL A 96 0.86 0.82 12.34
N LEU A 97 1.27 1.28 11.16
CA LEU A 97 0.57 2.28 10.36
C LEU A 97 0.02 1.65 9.08
N ASP A 98 -1.28 1.84 8.82
CA ASP A 98 -1.94 1.49 7.55
C ASP A 98 -2.23 2.76 6.74
N ILE A 99 -1.59 2.90 5.57
CA ILE A 99 -1.74 4.05 4.68
C ILE A 99 -2.71 3.69 3.54
N GLY A 100 -3.83 4.41 3.48
CA GLY A 100 -4.98 4.05 2.67
C GLY A 100 -5.87 3.05 3.40
N CYS A 101 -6.04 3.25 4.70
CA CYS A 101 -6.73 2.33 5.60
C CYS A 101 -8.23 2.18 5.34
N ALA A 102 -8.82 3.02 4.48
CA ALA A 102 -10.25 3.03 4.19
C ALA A 102 -11.10 3.03 5.47
N LYS A 103 -11.98 2.05 5.63
CA LYS A 103 -12.83 1.89 6.83
C LYS A 103 -12.15 1.14 7.99
N GLY A 104 -10.84 0.88 7.91
CA GLY A 104 -10.04 0.31 9.00
C GLY A 104 -10.20 -1.21 9.21
N PHE A 105 -10.68 -1.96 8.23
CA PHE A 105 -10.94 -3.41 8.38
C PHE A 105 -9.69 -4.23 8.67
N PHE A 106 -8.57 -3.91 8.04
CA PHE A 106 -7.28 -4.54 8.32
C PHE A 106 -6.83 -4.28 9.76
N LEU A 107 -6.89 -3.03 10.21
CA LEU A 107 -6.50 -2.64 11.56
C LEU A 107 -7.42 -3.26 12.62
N HIS A 108 -8.72 -3.38 12.34
CA HIS A 108 -9.67 -4.08 13.18
C HIS A 108 -9.25 -5.54 13.40
N ASP A 109 -9.05 -6.30 12.33
CA ASP A 109 -8.67 -7.72 12.44
C ASP A 109 -7.27 -7.90 13.06
N LEU A 110 -6.34 -6.99 12.78
CA LEU A 110 -5.01 -7.00 13.40
C LEU A 110 -5.09 -6.77 14.92
N LYS A 111 -5.95 -5.84 15.37
CA LYS A 111 -6.16 -5.55 16.79
C LYS A 111 -6.92 -6.67 17.51
N LEU A 112 -7.78 -7.43 16.81
CA LEU A 112 -8.37 -8.65 17.37
C LEU A 112 -7.29 -9.71 17.66
N ALA A 113 -6.29 -9.84 16.80
CA ALA A 113 -5.19 -10.80 16.99
C ALA A 113 -4.16 -10.31 18.03
N LEU A 114 -3.88 -9.02 18.09
CA LEU A 114 -2.91 -8.38 18.98
C LEU A 114 -3.58 -7.20 19.72
N PRO A 115 -4.34 -7.44 20.82
CA PRO A 115 -5.20 -6.42 21.44
C PRO A 115 -4.47 -5.20 22.03
N LYS A 116 -3.17 -5.32 22.34
CA LYS A 116 -2.36 -4.21 22.90
C LYS A 116 -1.49 -3.52 21.85
N LEU A 117 -1.52 -4.00 20.58
CA LEU A 117 -0.76 -3.40 19.48
C LEU A 117 -1.14 -1.92 19.34
N GLU A 118 -0.15 -1.06 19.17
CA GLU A 118 -0.37 0.32 18.79
C GLU A 118 -0.70 0.41 17.31
N ILE A 119 -1.82 1.00 16.96
CA ILE A 119 -2.25 1.15 15.57
C ILE A 119 -2.48 2.61 15.20
N ALA A 120 -2.22 2.93 13.95
CA ALA A 120 -2.66 4.17 13.31
C ALA A 120 -3.12 3.85 11.88
N GLY A 121 -4.10 4.59 11.40
CA GLY A 121 -4.55 4.53 10.02
C GLY A 121 -4.63 5.93 9.42
N LEU A 122 -4.31 6.03 8.13
CA LEU A 122 -4.45 7.29 7.40
C LEU A 122 -5.15 7.01 6.07
N ASP A 123 -6.18 7.80 5.75
CA ASP A 123 -6.86 7.77 4.46
C ASP A 123 -7.24 9.18 4.01
N ILE A 124 -7.26 9.41 2.71
CA ILE A 124 -7.70 10.69 2.12
C ILE A 124 -9.23 10.88 2.22
N SER A 125 -9.96 9.80 2.40
CA SER A 125 -11.42 9.77 2.38
C SER A 125 -12.03 10.14 3.74
N GLU A 126 -12.58 11.34 3.84
CA GLU A 126 -13.43 11.72 4.98
C GLU A 126 -14.62 10.76 5.17
N TYR A 127 -15.20 10.29 4.05
CA TYR A 127 -16.31 9.35 4.09
C TYR A 127 -15.92 8.01 4.71
N ALA A 128 -14.78 7.44 4.29
CA ALA A 128 -14.30 6.16 4.82
C ALA A 128 -14.00 6.24 6.32
N ILE A 129 -13.30 7.29 6.75
CA ILE A 129 -13.00 7.51 8.17
C ILE A 129 -14.28 7.71 8.99
N ALA A 130 -15.24 8.50 8.48
CA ALA A 130 -16.52 8.71 9.16
C ALA A 130 -17.33 7.41 9.35
N ASN A 131 -17.21 6.46 8.41
CA ASN A 131 -17.91 5.18 8.35
C ASN A 131 -17.00 3.97 8.65
N SER A 132 -15.93 4.19 9.39
CA SER A 132 -14.97 3.15 9.78
C SER A 132 -15.48 2.24 10.89
N MET A 133 -14.76 1.13 11.12
CA MET A 133 -15.02 0.22 12.24
C MET A 133 -14.95 0.99 13.57
N PRO A 134 -15.96 0.86 14.45
CA PRO A 134 -16.06 1.68 15.67
C PRO A 134 -14.86 1.55 16.61
N ASP A 135 -14.30 0.35 16.72
CA ASP A 135 -13.21 0.02 17.66
C ASP A 135 -11.84 0.53 17.22
N VAL A 136 -11.68 0.92 15.96
CA VAL A 136 -10.42 1.50 15.45
C VAL A 136 -10.56 2.96 15.05
N LYS A 137 -11.76 3.51 15.03
CA LYS A 137 -12.06 4.85 14.51
C LYS A 137 -11.22 5.97 15.13
N GLU A 138 -10.96 5.91 16.43
CA GLU A 138 -10.16 6.91 17.14
C GLU A 138 -8.68 6.94 16.73
N PHE A 139 -8.19 5.86 16.11
CA PHE A 139 -6.81 5.73 15.62
C PHE A 139 -6.67 6.12 14.13
N LEU A 140 -7.76 6.52 13.49
CA LEU A 140 -7.77 6.84 12.06
C LEU A 140 -7.72 8.36 11.84
N THR A 141 -6.91 8.79 10.89
CA THR A 141 -6.68 10.20 10.54
C THR A 141 -6.96 10.44 9.06
N ILE A 142 -7.61 11.56 8.76
CA ILE A 142 -7.75 12.04 7.37
C ILE A 142 -6.44 12.68 6.95
N GLY A 143 -5.85 12.20 5.84
CA GLY A 143 -4.58 12.73 5.37
C GLY A 143 -4.15 12.20 4.01
N ASN A 144 -3.06 12.76 3.50
CA ASN A 144 -2.49 12.40 2.21
C ASN A 144 -1.24 11.54 2.41
N ALA A 145 -1.15 10.41 1.70
CA ALA A 145 0.00 9.50 1.77
C ALA A 145 1.34 10.16 1.39
N SER A 146 1.32 11.24 0.60
CA SER A 146 2.51 11.99 0.21
C SER A 146 2.99 13.02 1.26
N LEU A 147 2.31 13.13 2.41
CA LEU A 147 2.67 14.00 3.52
C LEU A 147 2.08 13.44 4.83
N LEU A 148 2.82 12.57 5.49
CA LEU A 148 2.37 11.86 6.69
C LEU A 148 2.57 12.73 7.94
N PRO A 149 1.54 12.90 8.79
CA PRO A 149 1.62 13.73 10.01
C PRO A 149 2.30 13.01 11.18
N TYR A 150 3.30 12.18 10.91
CA TYR A 150 4.01 11.39 11.91
C TYR A 150 5.50 11.72 11.92
N LEU A 151 6.14 11.53 13.06
CA LEU A 151 7.60 11.71 13.21
C LEU A 151 8.37 10.60 12.47
N ASP A 152 9.65 10.86 12.21
CA ASP A 152 10.55 9.85 11.66
C ASP A 152 10.62 8.64 12.59
N LYS A 153 10.69 7.44 11.99
CA LYS A 153 10.85 6.19 12.75
C LYS A 153 9.80 5.97 13.85
N SER A 154 8.54 6.33 13.58
CA SER A 154 7.43 6.21 14.53
C SER A 154 6.85 4.81 14.61
N PHE A 155 6.93 4.02 13.53
CA PHE A 155 6.23 2.73 13.44
C PHE A 155 7.18 1.58 13.18
N ASP A 156 6.95 0.44 13.83
CA ASP A 156 7.70 -0.79 13.60
C ASP A 156 7.36 -1.41 12.26
N PHE A 157 6.10 -1.29 11.83
CA PHE A 157 5.64 -1.74 10.52
C PHE A 157 4.72 -0.72 9.86
N VAL A 158 4.95 -0.46 8.57
CA VAL A 158 4.11 0.41 7.74
C VAL A 158 3.58 -0.38 6.56
N ILE A 159 2.27 -0.37 6.36
CA ILE A 159 1.63 -1.09 5.25
C ILE A 159 0.82 -0.14 4.38
N SER A 160 0.80 -0.38 3.06
CA SER A 160 -0.06 0.34 2.12
C SER A 160 -0.52 -0.60 1.01
N ILE A 161 -1.80 -0.93 1.00
CA ILE A 161 -2.38 -1.90 0.07
C ILE A 161 -3.17 -1.18 -1.01
N ASN A 162 -2.71 -1.28 -2.26
CA ASN A 162 -3.38 -0.74 -3.45
C ASN A 162 -3.76 0.74 -3.32
N THR A 163 -2.90 1.56 -2.72
CA THR A 163 -3.19 2.96 -2.39
C THR A 163 -2.33 3.94 -3.15
N ILE A 164 -0.99 3.81 -3.07
CA ILE A 164 -0.07 4.83 -3.56
C ILE A 164 -0.14 5.05 -5.07
N HIS A 165 -0.49 4.03 -5.85
CA HIS A 165 -0.64 4.15 -7.30
C HIS A 165 -1.83 5.04 -7.72
N ASN A 166 -2.72 5.42 -6.79
CA ASN A 166 -3.77 6.41 -7.03
C ASN A 166 -3.23 7.85 -7.11
N LEU A 167 -1.99 8.06 -6.69
CA LEU A 167 -1.26 9.31 -6.86
C LEU A 167 -0.59 9.36 -8.24
N ASP A 168 -0.27 10.54 -8.72
CA ASP A 168 0.64 10.70 -9.86
C ASP A 168 2.06 10.24 -9.51
N ARG A 169 2.96 10.15 -10.48
CA ARG A 169 4.32 9.62 -10.28
C ARG A 169 5.09 10.39 -9.19
N GLU A 170 4.96 11.70 -9.12
CA GLU A 170 5.62 12.53 -8.10
C GLU A 170 5.01 12.29 -6.71
N GLY A 171 3.70 12.18 -6.62
CA GLY A 171 2.98 11.82 -5.40
C GLY A 171 3.35 10.41 -4.92
N CYS A 172 3.49 9.44 -5.84
CA CYS A 172 3.99 8.09 -5.51
C CYS A 172 5.40 8.15 -4.91
N ALA A 173 6.31 8.94 -5.52
CA ALA A 173 7.67 9.09 -5.02
C ALA A 173 7.67 9.64 -3.58
N ARG A 174 6.91 10.72 -3.35
CA ARG A 174 6.78 11.29 -1.99
C ARG A 174 6.17 10.31 -1.00
N ALA A 175 5.12 9.58 -1.39
CA ALA A 175 4.50 8.58 -0.52
C ALA A 175 5.49 7.47 -0.13
N LEU A 176 6.27 6.95 -1.06
CA LEU A 176 7.31 5.95 -0.79
C LEU A 176 8.40 6.48 0.16
N GLN A 177 8.84 7.75 -0.02
CA GLN A 177 9.79 8.41 0.86
C GLN A 177 9.21 8.61 2.26
N GLU A 178 7.95 8.99 2.37
CA GLU A 178 7.25 9.15 3.65
C GLU A 178 7.08 7.81 4.38
N ILE A 179 6.68 6.74 3.66
CA ILE A 179 6.65 5.36 4.20
C ILE A 179 8.02 4.99 4.78
N GLN A 180 9.08 5.24 4.02
CA GLN A 180 10.45 4.95 4.47
C GLN A 180 10.86 5.80 5.66
N ARG A 181 10.46 7.08 5.69
CA ARG A 181 10.78 8.02 6.77
C ARG A 181 10.14 7.61 8.10
N VAL A 182 8.84 7.27 8.09
CA VAL A 182 8.09 6.96 9.32
C VAL A 182 8.32 5.53 9.82
N SER A 183 8.80 4.62 8.97
CA SER A 183 9.12 3.24 9.33
C SER A 183 10.45 3.12 10.08
N ARG A 184 10.50 2.29 11.12
CA ARG A 184 11.74 1.89 11.81
C ARG A 184 12.57 0.88 11.01
N GLY A 185 12.05 0.34 9.91
CA GLY A 185 12.77 -0.57 9.03
C GLY A 185 11.91 -1.59 8.30
N SER A 186 10.66 -1.80 8.71
CA SER A 186 9.76 -2.74 8.04
C SER A 186 8.60 -2.02 7.38
N SER A 187 8.44 -2.19 6.08
CA SER A 187 7.27 -1.70 5.35
C SER A 187 6.89 -2.65 4.22
N PHE A 188 5.63 -2.62 3.85
CA PHE A 188 5.08 -3.41 2.74
C PHE A 188 4.10 -2.60 1.93
N ILE A 189 4.20 -2.70 0.61
CA ILE A 189 3.25 -2.09 -0.30
C ILE A 189 2.74 -3.05 -1.35
N THR A 190 1.51 -2.83 -1.81
CA THR A 190 1.06 -3.39 -3.10
C THR A 190 0.66 -2.28 -4.04
N VAL A 191 0.95 -2.49 -5.32
CA VAL A 191 0.60 -1.58 -6.40
C VAL A 191 0.03 -2.34 -7.59
N ASP A 192 -0.80 -1.66 -8.38
CA ASP A 192 -1.25 -2.15 -9.68
C ASP A 192 -0.04 -2.26 -10.63
N ALA A 193 0.14 -3.43 -11.23
CA ALA A 193 1.26 -3.68 -12.14
C ALA A 193 0.88 -4.65 -13.27
N TYR A 194 1.75 -4.79 -14.26
CA TYR A 194 1.63 -5.78 -15.33
C TYR A 194 3.01 -6.28 -15.75
N ARG A 195 3.10 -7.52 -16.28
CA ARG A 195 4.35 -8.15 -16.74
C ARG A 195 4.45 -8.19 -18.28
N ASN A 196 3.31 -8.11 -18.96
CA ASN A 196 3.21 -8.25 -20.40
C ASN A 196 1.99 -7.50 -20.95
N ASP A 197 1.87 -7.40 -22.27
CA ASP A 197 0.79 -6.65 -22.92
C ASP A 197 -0.61 -7.18 -22.60
N ASN A 198 -0.77 -8.49 -22.45
CA ASN A 198 -2.08 -9.06 -22.08
C ASN A 198 -2.50 -8.65 -20.66
N GLU A 199 -1.56 -8.68 -19.71
CA GLU A 199 -1.81 -8.20 -18.34
C GLU A 199 -2.03 -6.68 -18.32
N LYS A 200 -1.31 -5.92 -19.18
CA LYS A 200 -1.51 -4.48 -19.34
C LYS A 200 -2.94 -4.17 -19.78
N ILE A 201 -3.43 -4.82 -20.84
CA ILE A 201 -4.80 -4.66 -21.32
C ILE A 201 -5.82 -4.97 -20.24
N ARG A 202 -5.61 -6.06 -19.48
CA ARG A 202 -6.49 -6.43 -18.36
C ARG A 202 -6.43 -5.39 -17.23
N MET A 203 -5.25 -4.88 -16.89
CA MET A 203 -5.08 -3.83 -15.90
C MET A 203 -5.75 -2.53 -16.33
N GLU A 204 -5.61 -2.11 -17.58
CA GLU A 204 -6.30 -0.96 -18.15
C GLU A 204 -7.81 -1.12 -18.10
N ALA A 205 -8.30 -2.33 -18.37
CA ALA A 205 -9.71 -2.69 -18.20
C ALA A 205 -10.17 -2.65 -16.74
N TRP A 206 -9.34 -3.05 -15.80
CA TRP A 206 -9.65 -3.06 -14.37
C TRP A 206 -9.57 -1.69 -13.73
N ASN A 207 -8.57 -0.88 -14.09
CA ASN A 207 -8.26 0.38 -13.43
C ASN A 207 -9.41 1.38 -13.42
N LEU A 208 -9.78 1.86 -12.23
CA LEU A 208 -10.75 2.93 -12.00
C LEU A 208 -10.09 4.21 -11.47
N THR A 209 -9.18 4.09 -10.51
CA THR A 209 -8.67 5.23 -9.74
C THR A 209 -7.17 5.49 -9.92
N ALA A 210 -6.37 4.49 -10.29
CA ALA A 210 -4.93 4.64 -10.41
C ALA A 210 -4.57 5.73 -11.45
N LEU A 211 -3.67 6.63 -11.04
CA LEU A 211 -3.04 7.64 -11.89
C LEU A 211 -1.65 7.20 -12.36
N THR A 212 -0.98 6.35 -11.58
CA THR A 212 0.31 5.75 -11.92
C THR A 212 0.14 4.26 -12.13
N MET A 213 0.42 3.79 -13.32
CA MET A 213 0.38 2.39 -13.70
C MET A 213 1.64 2.06 -14.50
N MET A 214 2.43 1.12 -14.01
CA MET A 214 3.72 0.75 -14.58
C MET A 214 3.85 -0.78 -14.67
N SER A 215 4.75 -1.25 -15.53
CA SER A 215 5.16 -2.65 -15.51
C SER A 215 5.89 -2.99 -14.21
N VAL A 216 6.00 -4.27 -13.92
CA VAL A 216 6.77 -4.78 -12.76
C VAL A 216 8.21 -4.25 -12.78
N ASP A 217 8.85 -4.25 -13.96
CA ASP A 217 10.25 -3.78 -14.08
C ASP A 217 10.35 -2.26 -13.88
N GLU A 218 9.43 -1.47 -14.47
CA GLU A 218 9.37 -0.02 -14.24
C GLU A 218 9.12 0.33 -12.77
N TRP A 219 8.29 -0.44 -12.05
CA TRP A 219 8.09 -0.26 -10.61
C TRP A 219 9.36 -0.54 -9.81
N LYS A 220 10.09 -1.62 -10.14
CA LYS A 220 11.37 -1.97 -9.49
C LYS A 220 12.41 -0.87 -9.69
N ASP A 221 12.54 -0.37 -10.91
CA ASP A 221 13.44 0.75 -11.22
C ASP A 221 13.02 2.00 -10.46
N PHE A 222 11.72 2.27 -10.37
CA PHE A 222 11.21 3.42 -9.64
C PHE A 222 11.44 3.30 -8.13
N PHE A 223 11.29 2.12 -7.53
CA PHE A 223 11.63 1.91 -6.11
C PHE A 223 13.11 2.17 -5.85
N LEU A 224 14.00 1.73 -6.73
CA LEU A 224 15.43 2.04 -6.67
C LEU A 224 15.70 3.54 -6.83
N GLU A 225 15.05 4.19 -7.79
CA GLU A 225 15.18 5.64 -8.04
C GLU A 225 14.85 6.44 -6.77
N VAL A 226 13.71 6.14 -6.12
CA VAL A 226 13.25 6.88 -4.94
C VAL A 226 13.88 6.43 -3.63
N GLY A 227 14.62 5.31 -3.63
CA GLY A 227 15.27 4.74 -2.45
C GLY A 227 14.32 3.98 -1.51
N TYR A 228 13.25 3.40 -2.04
CA TYR A 228 12.37 2.54 -1.26
C TYR A 228 12.99 1.15 -1.07
N THR A 229 13.14 0.72 0.18
CA THR A 229 13.80 -0.55 0.55
C THR A 229 12.86 -1.54 1.25
N GLY A 230 11.58 -1.19 1.42
CA GLY A 230 10.57 -2.06 2.00
C GLY A 230 10.14 -3.18 1.06
N ASP A 231 9.46 -4.17 1.61
CA ASP A 231 8.90 -5.27 0.84
C ASP A 231 7.73 -4.78 -0.05
N PHE A 232 7.48 -5.48 -1.14
CA PHE A 232 6.43 -5.12 -2.10
C PHE A 232 5.82 -6.34 -2.76
N TYR A 233 4.62 -6.17 -3.29
CA TYR A 233 3.98 -7.13 -4.18
C TYR A 233 3.05 -6.44 -5.19
N TRP A 234 2.53 -7.22 -6.12
CA TRP A 234 1.77 -6.74 -7.27
C TRP A 234 0.29 -7.12 -7.17
N PHE A 235 -0.57 -6.16 -7.48
CA PHE A 235 -1.92 -6.48 -7.88
C PHE A 235 -1.97 -6.57 -9.41
N ILE A 236 -2.33 -7.76 -9.94
CA ILE A 236 -2.51 -8.04 -11.37
C ILE A 236 -3.87 -8.72 -11.52
N PRO A 237 -4.89 -8.07 -12.14
CA PRO A 237 -6.27 -8.55 -12.21
C PRO A 237 -6.48 -9.76 -13.12
#